data_940cc9b6bc81e4e7098fc8675f300de6
#
_entry.id   940cc9b6bc81e4e7098fc8675f300de6
#
_cell.length_a   1.000
_cell.length_b   1.000
_cell.length_c   1.000
_cell.angle_alpha   90.00
_cell.angle_beta   90.00
_cell.angle_gamma   90.00
#
_symmetry.space_group_name_H-M   'P 1'
#
loop_
_entity.id
_entity.type
_entity.pdbx_description
1 polymer ?
#
loop_
_entity_poly.entity_id
_entity_poly.type
_entity_poly.pdbx_seq_one_letter_code
_entity_poly.pdbx_strand_id
1 'polypeptide(L)'
;MNRSEYESAAEALVLPILEERGWELVDVEFVKEGSTWYLRAYIDKPGGITVDDCEIVSRALEAKLDSENFISEAYILEVSSPGLGRAIKKDKDYVRNEGKEIELRLYKPFEHSKEFRGVLKCWDADSVTITVEDERDLVFARKDLALVREAFDW
;
A
#
# COMPACT_ATOMS: atom_id res chain seq x y z
N MET A 1 20.08 -13.26 -0.70
CA MET A 1 19.16 -12.11 -0.85
C MET A 1 18.45 -11.84 0.46
N ASN A 2 18.23 -10.58 0.75
CA ASN A 2 17.46 -10.19 1.91
C ASN A 2 15.98 -9.96 1.52
N ARG A 3 15.16 -9.65 2.52
CA ARG A 3 13.72 -9.41 2.37
C ARG A 3 13.41 -8.32 1.32
N SER A 4 14.12 -7.21 1.38
CA SER A 4 13.92 -6.10 0.44
C SER A 4 14.25 -6.50 -0.99
N GLU A 5 15.27 -7.32 -1.19
CA GLU A 5 15.65 -7.82 -2.50
C GLU A 5 14.60 -8.80 -3.05
N TYR A 6 14.01 -9.63 -2.19
CA TYR A 6 12.91 -10.51 -2.59
C TYR A 6 11.71 -9.68 -3.04
N GLU A 7 11.37 -8.63 -2.29
CA GLU A 7 10.27 -7.75 -2.64
C GLU A 7 10.49 -7.06 -3.98
N SER A 8 11.70 -6.53 -4.21
CA SER A 8 12.05 -5.88 -5.47
C SER A 8 12.04 -6.84 -6.65
N ALA A 9 12.57 -8.05 -6.47
CA ALA A 9 12.60 -9.05 -7.52
C ALA A 9 11.18 -9.52 -7.88
N ALA A 10 10.33 -9.74 -6.88
CA ALA A 10 8.94 -10.12 -7.09
C ALA A 10 8.15 -8.99 -7.77
N GLU A 11 8.39 -7.75 -7.39
CA GLU A 11 7.79 -6.58 -8.04
C GLU A 11 8.13 -6.55 -9.53
N ALA A 12 9.39 -6.80 -9.89
CA ALA A 12 9.82 -6.84 -11.28
C ALA A 12 9.11 -7.95 -12.09
N LEU A 13 8.71 -9.03 -11.43
CA LEU A 13 7.98 -10.12 -12.07
C LEU A 13 6.49 -9.81 -12.24
N VAL A 14 5.87 -9.17 -11.27
CA VAL A 14 4.42 -8.90 -11.28
C VAL A 14 4.06 -7.70 -12.15
N LEU A 15 4.92 -6.69 -12.25
CA LEU A 15 4.64 -5.48 -13.02
C LEU A 15 4.25 -5.76 -14.47
N PRO A 16 4.99 -6.58 -15.26
CA PRO A 16 4.58 -6.86 -16.64
C PRO A 16 3.21 -7.55 -16.74
N ILE A 17 2.88 -8.38 -15.77
CA ILE A 17 1.59 -9.08 -15.73
C ILE A 17 0.45 -8.06 -15.59
N LEU A 18 0.63 -7.06 -14.73
CA LEU A 18 -0.36 -6.02 -14.49
C LEU A 18 -0.42 -5.00 -15.62
N GLU A 19 0.73 -4.56 -16.14
CA GLU A 19 0.81 -3.60 -17.24
C GLU A 19 0.07 -4.09 -18.49
N GLU A 20 0.20 -5.36 -18.79
CA GLU A 20 -0.48 -6.01 -19.93
C GLU A 20 -2.00 -5.86 -19.84
N ARG A 21 -2.53 -5.74 -18.62
CA ARG A 21 -3.97 -5.63 -18.35
C ARG A 21 -4.41 -4.22 -18.01
N GLY A 22 -3.49 -3.28 -17.89
CA GLY A 22 -3.80 -1.93 -17.44
C GLY A 22 -4.15 -1.84 -15.95
N TRP A 23 -3.67 -2.80 -15.16
CA TRP A 23 -3.88 -2.84 -13.71
C TRP A 23 -2.69 -2.27 -12.96
N GLU A 24 -2.88 -1.92 -11.70
CA GLU A 24 -1.90 -1.22 -10.87
C GLU A 24 -1.34 -2.12 -9.78
N LEU A 25 -0.02 -2.03 -9.55
CA LEU A 25 0.61 -2.63 -8.38
C LEU A 25 0.60 -1.60 -7.25
N VAL A 26 0.01 -1.95 -6.12
CA VAL A 26 -0.03 -1.10 -4.94
C VAL A 26 1.19 -1.32 -4.06
N ASP A 27 1.49 -2.58 -3.76
CA ASP A 27 2.64 -2.94 -2.94
C ASP A 27 2.99 -4.41 -3.08
N VAL A 28 4.23 -4.76 -2.72
CA VAL A 28 4.70 -6.13 -2.57
C VAL A 28 5.39 -6.24 -1.22
N GLU A 29 5.03 -7.24 -0.44
CA GLU A 29 5.59 -7.49 0.88
C GLU A 29 6.07 -8.93 1.00
N PHE A 30 7.23 -9.13 1.62
CA PHE A 30 7.69 -10.47 2.02
C PHE A 30 7.84 -10.45 3.53
N VAL A 31 6.86 -11.02 4.22
CA VAL A 31 6.71 -10.90 5.69
C VAL A 31 6.54 -12.26 6.34
N LYS A 32 6.99 -12.36 7.58
CA LYS A 32 6.82 -13.57 8.39
C LYS A 32 5.76 -13.31 9.44
N GLU A 33 4.75 -14.17 9.47
CA GLU A 33 3.72 -14.15 10.48
C GLU A 33 3.69 -15.51 11.18
N GLY A 34 3.96 -15.51 12.48
CA GLY A 34 4.18 -16.75 13.20
C GLY A 34 5.42 -17.45 12.64
N SER A 35 5.28 -18.67 12.18
CA SER A 35 6.38 -19.46 11.60
C SER A 35 6.33 -19.51 10.07
N THR A 36 5.41 -18.78 9.43
CA THR A 36 5.17 -18.83 7.99
C THR A 36 5.57 -17.55 7.31
N TRP A 37 6.30 -17.66 6.19
CA TRP A 37 6.61 -16.54 5.32
C TRP A 37 5.50 -16.37 4.29
N TYR A 38 5.18 -15.11 3.99
CA TYR A 38 4.19 -14.74 2.97
C TYR A 38 4.79 -13.76 1.98
N LEU A 39 4.61 -14.05 0.70
CA LEU A 39 4.86 -13.08 -0.36
C LEU A 39 3.49 -12.55 -0.77
N ARG A 40 3.25 -11.27 -0.49
CA ARG A 40 1.96 -10.63 -0.74
C ARG A 40 2.09 -9.54 -1.78
N ALA A 41 1.26 -9.62 -2.82
CA ALA A 41 1.14 -8.58 -3.84
C ALA A 41 -0.24 -7.96 -3.74
N TYR A 42 -0.29 -6.65 -3.59
CA TYR A 42 -1.54 -5.88 -3.54
C TYR A 42 -1.74 -5.19 -4.87
N ILE A 43 -2.84 -5.51 -5.54
CA ILE A 43 -3.14 -5.03 -6.89
C ILE A 43 -4.49 -4.33 -6.93
N ASP A 44 -4.66 -3.42 -7.90
CA ASP A 44 -5.92 -2.71 -8.08
C ASP A 44 -6.18 -2.43 -9.56
N LYS A 45 -7.40 -2.09 -9.90
CA LYS A 45 -7.80 -1.67 -11.26
C LYS A 45 -8.97 -0.71 -11.18
N PRO A 46 -9.24 0.07 -12.26
CA PRO A 46 -10.45 0.89 -12.33
C PRO A 46 -11.69 0.03 -12.11
N GLY A 47 -12.57 0.47 -11.21
CA GLY A 47 -13.77 -0.28 -10.85
C GLY A 47 -13.57 -1.32 -9.78
N GLY A 48 -12.34 -1.54 -9.32
CA GLY A 48 -12.01 -2.46 -8.23
C GLY A 48 -11.60 -3.85 -8.71
N ILE A 49 -10.67 -4.44 -7.96
CA ILE A 49 -10.13 -5.77 -8.26
C ILE A 49 -11.10 -6.84 -7.73
N THR A 50 -11.28 -7.92 -8.48
CA THR A 50 -12.12 -9.06 -8.08
C THR A 50 -11.27 -10.24 -7.62
N VAL A 51 -11.90 -11.23 -7.02
CA VAL A 51 -11.24 -12.49 -6.63
C VAL A 51 -10.68 -13.20 -7.86
N ASP A 52 -11.44 -13.22 -8.96
CA ASP A 52 -10.98 -13.82 -10.21
C ASP A 52 -9.75 -13.12 -10.78
N ASP A 53 -9.71 -11.79 -10.68
CA ASP A 53 -8.55 -10.99 -11.12
C ASP A 53 -7.31 -11.36 -10.30
N CYS A 54 -7.45 -11.49 -8.99
CA CYS A 54 -6.37 -11.90 -8.10
C CYS A 54 -5.86 -13.29 -8.45
N GLU A 55 -6.76 -14.21 -8.78
CA GLU A 55 -6.39 -15.57 -9.15
C GLU A 55 -5.59 -15.60 -10.45
N ILE A 56 -5.99 -14.82 -11.46
CA ILE A 56 -5.27 -14.72 -12.73
C ILE A 56 -3.83 -14.26 -12.48
N VAL A 57 -3.66 -13.19 -11.71
CA VAL A 57 -2.33 -12.65 -11.40
C VAL A 57 -1.54 -13.62 -10.55
N SER A 58 -2.17 -14.25 -9.58
CA SER A 58 -1.51 -15.23 -8.69
C SER A 58 -0.93 -16.40 -9.48
N ARG A 59 -1.68 -16.96 -10.40
CA ARG A 59 -1.21 -18.07 -11.25
C ARG A 59 -0.05 -17.66 -12.15
N ALA A 60 -0.15 -16.49 -12.77
CA ALA A 60 0.90 -16.00 -13.66
C ALA A 60 2.17 -15.68 -12.89
N LEU A 61 2.05 -15.08 -11.71
CA LEU A 61 3.19 -14.74 -10.86
C LEU A 61 3.84 -16.01 -10.29
N GLU A 62 3.04 -16.98 -9.84
CA GLU A 62 3.53 -18.25 -9.32
C GLU A 62 4.41 -18.97 -10.35
N ALA A 63 3.97 -19.01 -11.61
CA ALA A 63 4.73 -19.63 -12.69
C ALA A 63 6.10 -18.96 -12.87
N LYS A 64 6.14 -17.63 -12.79
CA LYS A 64 7.39 -16.87 -12.89
C LYS A 64 8.29 -17.08 -11.67
N LEU A 65 7.72 -17.11 -10.48
CA LEU A 65 8.47 -17.36 -9.25
C LEU A 65 9.10 -18.76 -9.25
N ASP A 66 8.36 -19.76 -9.71
CA ASP A 66 8.86 -21.13 -9.82
C ASP A 66 10.02 -21.21 -10.84
N SER A 67 9.90 -20.52 -11.96
CA SER A 67 10.92 -20.47 -12.99
C SER A 67 12.20 -19.77 -12.52
N GLU A 68 12.07 -18.64 -11.85
CA GLU A 68 13.21 -17.84 -11.37
C GLU A 68 13.82 -18.41 -10.08
N ASN A 69 13.01 -19.00 -9.23
CA ASN A 69 13.40 -19.73 -8.02
C ASN A 69 14.44 -19.02 -7.15
N PHE A 70 14.25 -17.73 -6.88
CA PHE A 70 15.21 -16.94 -6.12
C PHE A 70 14.93 -16.88 -4.61
N ILE A 71 13.73 -17.27 -4.16
CA ILE A 71 13.37 -17.25 -2.74
C ILE A 71 13.74 -18.60 -2.12
N SER A 72 14.64 -18.57 -1.15
CA SER A 72 15.15 -19.79 -0.51
C SER A 72 14.23 -20.33 0.59
N GLU A 73 13.42 -19.48 1.20
CA GLU A 73 12.49 -19.86 2.25
C GLU A 73 11.21 -20.46 1.66
N ALA A 74 10.59 -21.38 2.39
CA ALA A 74 9.24 -21.82 2.06
C ALA A 74 8.27 -20.66 2.35
N TYR A 75 7.39 -20.37 1.42
CA TYR A 75 6.47 -19.24 1.55
C TYR A 75 5.12 -19.52 0.90
N ILE A 76 4.12 -18.74 1.29
CA ILE A 76 2.79 -18.76 0.69
C ILE A 76 2.63 -17.49 -0.14
N LEU A 77 2.21 -17.64 -1.40
CA LEU A 77 1.91 -16.50 -2.27
C LEU A 77 0.46 -16.07 -2.07
N GLU A 78 0.27 -14.79 -1.80
CA GLU A 78 -1.06 -14.19 -1.73
C GLU A 78 -1.12 -12.97 -2.65
N VAL A 79 -2.15 -12.92 -3.49
CA VAL A 79 -2.44 -11.75 -4.32
C VAL A 79 -3.84 -11.28 -3.93
N SER A 80 -3.95 -10.01 -3.57
CA SER A 80 -5.21 -9.45 -3.08
C SER A 80 -5.34 -7.98 -3.43
N SER A 81 -6.53 -7.44 -3.18
CA SER A 81 -6.75 -5.99 -3.25
C SER A 81 -6.12 -5.34 -2.01
N PRO A 82 -5.78 -4.03 -2.07
CA PRO A 82 -5.25 -3.34 -0.91
C PRO A 82 -6.24 -3.22 0.25
N GLY A 83 -7.52 -3.52 0.00
CA GLY A 83 -8.57 -3.37 0.99
C GLY A 83 -9.03 -1.92 1.12
N LEU A 84 -10.05 -1.73 1.94
CA LEU A 84 -10.60 -0.40 2.24
C LEU A 84 -9.83 0.20 3.41
N GLY A 85 -9.51 1.51 3.31
CA GLY A 85 -8.83 2.22 4.37
C GLY A 85 -7.40 1.75 4.61
N ARG A 86 -6.70 1.36 3.55
CA ARG A 86 -5.32 0.88 3.64
C ARG A 86 -4.42 1.89 4.34
N ALA A 87 -3.55 1.40 5.23
CA ALA A 87 -2.57 2.24 5.92
C ALA A 87 -1.54 2.81 4.94
N ILE A 88 -1.21 4.08 5.14
CA ILE A 88 -0.19 4.81 4.38
C ILE A 88 1.05 4.88 5.25
N LYS A 89 2.15 4.25 4.83
CA LYS A 89 3.37 4.15 5.64
C LYS A 89 4.63 4.58 4.88
N LYS A 90 4.69 4.28 3.58
CA LYS A 90 5.87 4.52 2.74
C LYS A 90 5.63 5.69 1.81
N ASP A 91 6.71 6.27 1.31
CA ASP A 91 6.61 7.38 0.36
C ASP A 91 5.76 7.03 -0.87
N LYS A 92 5.86 5.82 -1.38
CA LYS A 92 5.05 5.37 -2.51
C LYS A 92 3.54 5.37 -2.20
N ASP A 93 3.17 5.14 -0.94
CA ASP A 93 1.78 5.21 -0.52
C ASP A 93 1.28 6.66 -0.55
N TYR A 94 2.13 7.61 -0.15
CA TYR A 94 1.80 9.03 -0.25
C TYR A 94 1.70 9.49 -1.71
N VAL A 95 2.60 9.04 -2.58
CA VAL A 95 2.55 9.35 -4.02
C VAL A 95 1.21 8.89 -4.60
N ARG A 96 0.79 7.68 -4.29
CA ARG A 96 -0.47 7.12 -4.75
C ARG A 96 -1.68 7.91 -4.28
N ASN A 97 -1.61 8.49 -3.09
CA ASN A 97 -2.74 9.18 -2.46
C ASN A 97 -2.69 10.70 -2.59
N GLU A 98 -1.71 11.26 -3.28
CA GLU A 98 -1.63 12.69 -3.51
C GLU A 98 -2.88 13.19 -4.24
N GLY A 99 -3.51 14.22 -3.70
CA GLY A 99 -4.76 14.76 -4.22
C GLY A 99 -6.01 13.97 -3.82
N LYS A 100 -5.84 12.89 -3.06
CA LYS A 100 -6.95 12.07 -2.57
C LYS A 100 -7.19 12.34 -1.09
N GLU A 101 -8.38 12.00 -0.64
CA GLU A 101 -8.75 12.16 0.75
C GLU A 101 -8.12 11.06 1.61
N ILE A 102 -7.52 11.47 2.73
CA ILE A 102 -6.90 10.56 3.70
C ILE A 102 -7.39 10.87 5.11
N GLU A 103 -7.21 9.91 6.02
CA GLU A 103 -7.54 10.05 7.42
C GLU A 103 -6.25 9.95 8.25
N LEU A 104 -6.13 10.82 9.25
CA LEU A 104 -5.00 10.87 10.16
C LEU A 104 -5.47 10.68 11.60
N ARG A 105 -4.65 9.98 12.39
CA ARG A 105 -4.84 9.89 13.84
C ARG A 105 -3.55 10.32 14.52
N LEU A 106 -3.68 11.21 15.50
CA LEU A 106 -2.55 11.72 16.27
C LEU A 106 -2.40 10.98 17.60
N TYR A 107 -1.18 10.94 18.12
CA TYR A 107 -0.93 10.44 19.49
C TYR A 107 -1.51 11.39 20.54
N LYS A 108 -1.47 12.70 20.27
CA LYS A 108 -1.97 13.74 21.18
C LYS A 108 -2.97 14.63 20.44
N PRO A 109 -3.98 15.17 21.15
CA PRO A 109 -4.96 16.04 20.51
C PRO A 109 -4.33 17.31 19.92
N PHE A 110 -4.87 17.74 18.79
CA PHE A 110 -4.61 19.04 18.18
C PHE A 110 -6.00 19.69 17.97
N GLU A 111 -6.18 20.92 18.43
CA GLU A 111 -7.46 21.61 18.38
C GLU A 111 -8.62 20.74 18.94
N HIS A 112 -8.36 20.06 20.05
CA HIS A 112 -9.33 19.20 20.76
C HIS A 112 -9.71 17.91 20.01
N SER A 113 -8.99 17.54 18.94
CA SER A 113 -9.26 16.31 18.20
C SER A 113 -7.97 15.53 17.92
N LYS A 114 -8.07 14.21 17.95
CA LYS A 114 -6.99 13.32 17.56
C LYS A 114 -7.16 12.82 16.13
N GLU A 115 -8.34 12.99 15.54
CA GLU A 115 -8.65 12.47 14.21
C GLU A 115 -8.94 13.61 13.25
N PHE A 116 -8.35 13.52 12.06
CA PHE A 116 -8.53 14.50 11.00
C PHE A 116 -8.73 13.78 9.67
N ARG A 117 -9.49 14.39 8.79
CA ARG A 117 -9.72 13.91 7.44
C ARG A 117 -9.57 15.08 6.48
N GLY A 118 -8.84 14.88 5.40
CA GLY A 118 -8.63 15.91 4.40
C GLY A 118 -7.93 15.38 3.18
N VAL A 119 -7.78 16.24 2.17
CA VAL A 119 -7.09 15.91 0.93
C VAL A 119 -5.58 16.02 1.15
N LEU A 120 -4.83 14.99 0.77
CA LEU A 120 -3.37 15.01 0.86
C LEU A 120 -2.83 16.00 -0.17
N LYS A 121 -2.29 17.12 0.32
CA LYS A 121 -1.77 18.20 -0.52
C LYS A 121 -0.31 17.96 -0.87
N CYS A 122 0.51 17.74 0.15
CA CYS A 122 1.92 17.44 -0.02
C CYS A 122 2.48 16.76 1.22
N TRP A 123 3.68 16.23 1.10
CA TRP A 123 4.38 15.57 2.21
C TRP A 123 5.88 15.63 1.95
N ASP A 124 6.65 15.39 3.02
CA ASP A 124 8.09 15.17 2.93
C ASP A 124 8.50 14.13 4.00
N ALA A 125 9.80 13.95 4.22
CA ALA A 125 10.28 12.96 5.20
C ALA A 125 9.84 13.29 6.63
N ASP A 126 9.53 14.53 6.93
CA ASP A 126 9.25 15.02 8.28
C ASP A 126 7.80 15.42 8.53
N SER A 127 7.05 15.74 7.47
CA SER A 127 5.70 16.28 7.62
C SER A 127 4.71 15.82 6.56
N VAL A 128 3.42 15.97 6.88
CA VAL A 128 2.30 15.71 5.98
C VAL A 128 1.35 16.91 6.07
N THR A 129 0.96 17.44 4.90
CA THR A 129 0.01 18.55 4.80
C THR A 129 -1.28 18.07 4.17
N ILE A 130 -2.40 18.33 4.85
CA ILE A 130 -3.73 18.04 4.34
C ILE A 130 -4.56 19.32 4.25
N THR A 131 -5.49 19.35 3.29
CA THR A 131 -6.48 20.43 3.17
C THR A 131 -7.80 19.91 3.72
N VAL A 132 -8.27 20.51 4.81
CA VAL A 132 -9.51 20.11 5.46
C VAL A 132 -10.72 20.81 4.84
N GLU A 133 -11.93 20.43 5.27
CA GLU A 133 -13.20 20.81 4.66
C GLU A 133 -13.39 22.32 4.43
N ASP A 134 -12.88 23.15 5.32
CA ASP A 134 -12.99 24.61 5.22
C ASP A 134 -11.87 25.25 4.39
N GLU A 135 -11.22 24.48 3.53
CA GLU A 135 -10.09 24.90 2.67
C GLU A 135 -8.85 25.35 3.45
N ARG A 136 -8.77 24.93 4.70
CA ARG A 136 -7.64 25.24 5.57
C ARG A 136 -6.60 24.13 5.47
N ASP A 137 -5.32 24.52 5.29
CA ASP A 137 -4.22 23.56 5.27
C ASP A 137 -3.72 23.32 6.69
N LEU A 138 -3.59 22.04 7.04
CA LEU A 138 -3.01 21.62 8.30
C LEU A 138 -1.74 20.84 8.06
N VAL A 139 -0.67 21.19 8.77
CA VAL A 139 0.62 20.52 8.68
C VAL A 139 0.88 19.75 9.97
N PHE A 140 1.18 18.46 9.83
CA PHE A 140 1.48 17.58 10.96
C PHE A 140 2.87 16.98 10.80
N ALA A 141 3.64 16.92 11.90
CA ALA A 141 4.90 16.19 11.91
C ALA A 141 4.60 14.68 11.80
N ARG A 142 5.30 13.98 10.93
CA ARG A 142 5.07 12.52 10.74
C ARG A 142 5.25 11.74 12.03
N LYS A 143 6.17 12.16 12.90
CA LYS A 143 6.39 11.53 14.22
C LYS A 143 5.18 11.63 15.14
N ASP A 144 4.29 12.61 14.91
CA ASP A 144 3.10 12.82 15.73
C ASP A 144 1.90 11.99 15.25
N LEU A 145 2.03 11.38 14.08
CA LEU A 145 0.96 10.59 13.47
C LEU A 145 0.98 9.15 13.97
N ALA A 146 -0.07 8.75 14.69
CA ALA A 146 -0.24 7.38 15.15
C ALA A 146 -0.70 6.46 14.01
N LEU A 147 -1.50 7.02 13.07
CA LEU A 147 -2.05 6.29 11.95
C LEU A 147 -2.31 7.24 10.80
N VAL A 148 -1.98 6.80 9.58
CA VAL A 148 -2.39 7.47 8.33
C VAL A 148 -2.98 6.38 7.44
N ARG A 149 -4.14 6.64 6.86
CA ARG A 149 -4.78 5.66 5.98
C ARG A 149 -5.60 6.34 4.89
N GLU A 150 -5.90 5.60 3.83
CA GLU A 150 -6.81 6.04 2.79
C GLU A 150 -8.18 6.27 3.42
N ALA A 151 -8.84 7.37 3.06
CA ALA A 151 -10.18 7.64 3.54
C ALA A 151 -11.18 6.69 2.87
N PHE A 152 -12.16 6.25 3.62
CA PHE A 152 -13.19 5.37 3.14
C PHE A 152 -14.57 5.93 3.46
N ASP A 153 -15.42 6.03 2.46
CA ASP A 153 -16.81 6.49 2.61
C ASP A 153 -17.74 5.29 2.78
N TRP A 154 -18.37 5.25 3.93
CA TRP A 154 -19.31 4.19 4.29
C TRP A 154 -20.67 4.37 3.62
#